data_716b35b5115dd808ce87fe4a61e129c0
#
_entry.id   716b35b5115dd808ce87fe4a61e129c0
#
_cell.length_a   1.000
_cell.length_b   1.000
_cell.length_c   1.000
_cell.angle_alpha   90.00
_cell.angle_beta   90.00
_cell.angle_gamma   90.00
#
_symmetry.space_group_name_H-M   'P 1'
#
loop_
_entity.id
_entity.type
_entity.pdbx_description
1 polymer ?
#
loop_
_entity_poly.entity_id
_entity_poly.type
_entity_poly.pdbx_seq_one_letter_code
_entity_poly.pdbx_strand_id
1 'polypeptide(L)'
;MSWLQKLKPSRIKTEGGAKRNIPEGLWTKCDECEAVLYRPELEKSTWVCPKCSYHMRVSARMRLELFLDDGSISEIAPDMKPTDRLKFRDLKKYR
;
A
#
# COMPACT_ATOMS: atom_id res chain seq x y z
N MET A 1 -56.96 -14.92 22.37
CA MET A 1 -55.94 -14.93 21.29
C MET A 1 -55.37 -13.53 21.19
N SER A 2 -54.12 -13.36 21.63
CA SER A 2 -53.51 -12.03 21.71
C SER A 2 -53.07 -11.54 20.33
N TRP A 3 -53.53 -10.38 19.90
CA TRP A 3 -53.18 -9.72 18.63
C TRP A 3 -51.71 -9.34 18.53
N LEU A 4 -50.99 -9.33 19.66
CA LEU A 4 -49.54 -9.06 19.74
C LEU A 4 -48.64 -10.13 19.09
N GLN A 5 -49.14 -11.32 18.81
CA GLN A 5 -48.33 -12.35 18.15
C GLN A 5 -48.16 -12.16 16.63
N LYS A 6 -48.88 -11.20 16.02
CA LYS A 6 -48.79 -10.91 14.59
C LYS A 6 -47.74 -9.89 14.19
N LEU A 7 -47.10 -9.25 15.14
CA LEU A 7 -45.99 -8.30 14.89
C LEU A 7 -44.64 -9.03 14.92
N LYS A 8 -44.45 -10.00 14.04
CA LYS A 8 -43.09 -10.42 13.72
C LYS A 8 -42.47 -9.33 12.83
N PRO A 9 -41.40 -8.65 13.29
CA PRO A 9 -40.69 -7.75 12.39
C PRO A 9 -40.21 -8.56 11.19
N SER A 10 -40.62 -8.15 10.00
CA SER A 10 -40.12 -8.72 8.77
C SER A 10 -38.59 -8.51 8.79
N ARG A 11 -37.81 -9.56 9.03
CA ARG A 11 -36.37 -9.53 8.84
C ARG A 11 -36.16 -9.17 7.36
N ILE A 12 -35.73 -7.95 7.11
CA ILE A 12 -35.19 -7.54 5.83
C ILE A 12 -33.98 -8.47 5.61
N LYS A 13 -34.16 -9.49 4.80
CA LYS A 13 -33.04 -10.24 4.24
C LYS A 13 -32.35 -9.31 3.27
N THR A 14 -31.37 -8.57 3.75
CA THR A 14 -30.37 -8.01 2.86
C THR A 14 -29.66 -9.20 2.23
N GLU A 15 -30.04 -9.52 0.98
CA GLU A 15 -29.22 -10.40 0.17
C GLU A 15 -27.82 -9.79 0.17
N GLY A 16 -26.88 -10.47 0.81
CA GLY A 16 -25.49 -10.05 0.84
C GLY A 16 -24.99 -10.02 -0.59
N GLY A 17 -25.07 -8.85 -1.22
CA GLY A 17 -24.40 -8.63 -2.48
C GLY A 17 -22.95 -9.10 -2.30
N ALA A 18 -22.43 -9.82 -3.29
CA ALA A 18 -21.08 -10.32 -3.29
C ALA A 18 -20.15 -9.23 -2.73
N LYS A 19 -19.46 -9.51 -1.61
CA LYS A 19 -18.46 -8.61 -1.04
C LYS A 19 -17.50 -8.31 -2.19
N ARG A 20 -17.56 -7.10 -2.73
CA ARG A 20 -16.55 -6.62 -3.67
C ARG A 20 -15.26 -6.62 -2.88
N ASN A 21 -14.42 -7.62 -3.12
CA ASN A 21 -13.08 -7.63 -2.58
C ASN A 21 -12.40 -6.37 -3.11
N ILE A 22 -12.18 -5.42 -2.21
CA ILE A 22 -11.33 -4.27 -2.49
C ILE A 22 -9.94 -4.87 -2.74
N PRO A 23 -9.33 -4.65 -3.91
CA PRO A 23 -8.02 -5.21 -4.19
C PRO A 23 -7.04 -4.79 -3.10
N GLU A 24 -6.35 -5.75 -2.51
CA GLU A 24 -5.33 -5.48 -1.51
C GLU A 24 -4.26 -4.56 -2.12
N GLY A 25 -3.81 -3.57 -1.38
CA GLY A 25 -2.77 -2.64 -1.82
C GLY A 25 -3.23 -1.32 -2.45
N LEU A 26 -4.54 -1.08 -2.60
CA LEU A 26 -5.06 0.22 -3.05
C LEU A 26 -5.00 1.32 -1.99
N TRP A 27 -4.97 0.93 -0.72
CA TRP A 27 -4.97 1.84 0.41
C TRP A 27 -3.70 1.69 1.23
N THR A 28 -3.12 2.81 1.60
CA THR A 28 -1.91 2.89 2.41
C THR A 28 -2.15 3.85 3.56
N LYS A 29 -1.65 3.51 4.74
CA LYS A 29 -1.75 4.35 5.93
C LYS A 29 -0.49 5.20 6.03
N CYS A 30 -0.64 6.49 6.32
CA CYS A 30 0.49 7.36 6.60
C CYS A 30 1.09 7.01 7.96
N ASP A 31 2.41 6.89 8.05
CA ASP A 31 3.12 6.54 9.28
C ASP A 31 3.06 7.67 10.34
N GLU A 32 2.91 8.92 9.91
CA GLU A 32 2.90 10.08 10.81
C GLU A 32 1.49 10.46 11.26
N CYS A 33 0.57 10.73 10.33
CA CYS A 33 -0.78 11.19 10.67
C CYS A 33 -1.84 10.10 10.67
N GLU A 34 -1.46 8.86 10.40
CA GLU A 34 -2.33 7.66 10.34
C GLU A 34 -3.49 7.75 9.33
N ALA A 35 -3.52 8.76 8.48
CA ALA A 35 -4.54 8.91 7.47
C ALA A 35 -4.49 7.77 6.45
N VAL A 36 -5.66 7.26 6.10
CA VAL A 36 -5.80 6.29 5.01
C VAL A 36 -5.75 7.02 3.69
N LEU A 37 -4.80 6.67 2.85
CA LEU A 37 -4.50 7.33 1.58
C LEU A 37 -4.69 6.36 0.42
N TYR A 38 -5.20 6.87 -0.68
CA TYR A 38 -5.37 6.12 -1.90
C TYR A 38 -4.05 6.07 -2.68
N ARG A 39 -3.56 4.87 -2.96
CA ARG A 39 -2.23 4.67 -3.55
C ARG A 39 -2.01 5.42 -4.87
N PRO A 40 -2.94 5.43 -5.84
CA PRO A 40 -2.76 6.20 -7.06
C PRO A 40 -2.64 7.71 -6.86
N GLU A 41 -3.23 8.26 -5.79
CA GLU A 41 -3.05 9.66 -5.42
C GLU A 41 -1.67 9.92 -4.80
N LEU A 42 -1.19 8.97 -3.99
CA LEU A 42 0.18 9.02 -3.45
C LEU A 42 1.24 8.98 -4.54
N GLU A 43 1.06 8.18 -5.56
CA GLU A 43 1.95 8.11 -6.72
C GLU A 43 2.01 9.46 -7.45
N LYS A 44 0.87 10.13 -7.63
CA LYS A 44 0.80 11.49 -8.21
C LYS A 44 1.47 12.55 -7.34
N SER A 45 1.38 12.42 -6.02
CA SER A 45 2.01 13.34 -5.06
C SER A 45 3.45 12.96 -4.73
N THR A 46 4.09 12.09 -5.51
CA THR A 46 5.47 11.61 -5.30
C THR A 46 5.70 11.02 -3.91
N TRP A 47 4.70 10.29 -3.39
CA TRP A 47 4.72 9.65 -2.07
C TRP A 47 4.84 10.63 -0.89
N VAL A 48 4.33 11.84 -1.06
CA VAL A 48 4.17 12.81 0.01
C VAL A 48 2.73 12.79 0.49
N CYS A 49 2.53 12.68 1.80
CA CYS A 49 1.19 12.70 2.37
C CYS A 49 0.50 14.06 2.14
N PRO A 50 -0.68 14.10 1.51
CA PRO A 50 -1.36 15.36 1.25
C PRO A 50 -1.91 16.04 2.52
N LYS A 51 -2.00 15.31 3.63
CA LYS A 51 -2.56 15.82 4.88
C LYS A 51 -1.52 16.42 5.82
N CYS A 52 -0.36 15.77 5.98
CA CYS A 52 0.68 16.19 6.91
C CYS A 52 2.02 16.52 6.24
N SER A 53 2.12 16.38 4.92
CA SER A 53 3.35 16.59 4.15
C SER A 53 4.50 15.64 4.54
N TYR A 54 4.20 14.54 5.21
CA TYR A 54 5.18 13.53 5.53
C TYR A 54 5.67 12.82 4.27
N HIS A 55 6.98 12.70 4.11
CA HIS A 55 7.60 11.96 3.01
C HIS A 55 7.65 10.47 3.33
N MET A 56 6.82 9.70 2.66
CA MET A 56 6.76 8.26 2.86
C MET A 56 7.96 7.55 2.23
N ARG A 57 8.27 6.37 2.73
CA ARG A 57 9.38 5.57 2.23
C ARG A 57 9.08 5.05 0.83
N VAL A 58 9.99 5.29 -0.11
CA VAL A 58 9.94 4.75 -1.48
C VAL A 58 11.18 3.90 -1.76
N SER A 59 11.03 2.89 -2.61
CA SER A 59 12.16 2.09 -3.06
C SER A 59 13.09 2.90 -3.96
N ALA A 60 14.36 2.49 -4.03
CA ALA A 60 15.34 3.16 -4.90
C ALA A 60 14.91 3.16 -6.37
N ARG A 61 14.37 2.05 -6.87
CA ARG A 61 13.89 1.94 -8.25
C ARG A 61 12.73 2.88 -8.53
N MET A 62 11.74 2.93 -7.66
CA MET A 62 10.61 3.85 -7.78
C MET A 62 11.08 5.32 -7.75
N ARG A 63 12.07 5.65 -6.93
CA ARG A 63 12.65 7.00 -6.88
C ARG A 63 13.30 7.38 -8.20
N LEU A 64 14.00 6.44 -8.86
CA LEU A 64 14.60 6.67 -10.17
C LEU A 64 13.52 6.89 -11.24
N GLU A 65 12.45 6.10 -11.24
CA GLU A 65 11.31 6.25 -12.14
C GLU A 65 10.61 7.59 -11.99
N LEU A 66 10.49 8.10 -10.76
CA LEU A 66 9.88 9.41 -10.47
C LEU A 66 10.78 10.60 -10.85
N PHE A 67 12.10 10.41 -10.86
CA PHE A 67 13.08 11.48 -11.06
C PHE A 67 13.60 11.56 -12.48
N LEU A 68 13.73 10.44 -13.17
CA LEU A 68 14.29 10.38 -14.52
C LEU A 68 13.20 10.37 -15.59
N ASP A 69 13.50 10.89 -16.75
CA ASP A 69 12.61 10.87 -17.89
C ASP A 69 12.49 9.46 -18.48
N ASP A 70 11.31 9.13 -18.97
CA ASP A 70 11.04 7.85 -19.61
C ASP A 70 12.00 7.60 -20.79
N GLY A 71 12.61 6.41 -20.79
CA GLY A 71 13.54 5.99 -21.86
C GLY A 71 14.96 6.56 -21.75
N SER A 72 15.25 7.43 -20.78
CA SER A 72 16.60 7.99 -20.55
C SER A 72 17.44 7.18 -19.55
N ILE A 73 16.86 6.13 -18.95
CA ILE A 73 17.51 5.34 -17.91
C ILE A 73 18.47 4.33 -18.55
N SER A 74 19.75 4.47 -18.27
CA SER A 74 20.79 3.49 -18.62
C SER A 74 21.44 2.98 -17.34
N GLU A 75 21.33 1.69 -17.08
CA GLU A 75 21.91 1.05 -15.91
C GLU A 75 23.33 0.56 -16.21
N ILE A 76 24.29 0.98 -15.42
CA ILE A 76 25.69 0.53 -15.51
C ILE A 76 25.89 -0.63 -14.56
N ALA A 77 26.42 -1.75 -15.06
CA ALA A 77 26.68 -2.99 -14.32
C ALA A 77 25.41 -3.54 -13.59
N PRO A 78 24.33 -3.85 -14.32
CA PRO A 78 23.07 -4.31 -13.73
C PRO A 78 23.18 -5.64 -13.00
N ASP A 79 24.17 -6.48 -13.34
CA ASP A 79 24.40 -7.80 -12.76
C ASP A 79 25.30 -7.78 -11.51
N MET A 80 25.72 -6.60 -11.07
CA MET A 80 26.55 -6.47 -9.88
C MET A 80 25.78 -6.92 -8.64
N LYS A 81 26.32 -7.94 -7.97
CA LYS A 81 25.76 -8.50 -6.75
C LYS A 81 26.69 -8.22 -5.57
N PRO A 82 26.14 -7.95 -4.38
CA PRO A 82 26.95 -7.83 -3.19
C PRO A 82 27.62 -9.17 -2.86
N THR A 83 28.88 -9.13 -2.48
CA THR A 83 29.66 -10.29 -2.03
C THR A 83 29.96 -10.17 -0.55
N ASP A 84 29.53 -11.13 0.24
CA ASP A 84 29.84 -11.22 1.66
C ASP A 84 31.19 -11.90 1.87
N ARG A 85 32.28 -11.12 1.73
CA ARG A 85 33.66 -11.61 1.93
C ARG A 85 33.97 -11.91 3.39
N LEU A 86 33.36 -11.18 4.31
CA LEU A 86 33.63 -11.29 5.74
C LEU A 86 32.76 -12.37 6.40
N LYS A 87 31.77 -12.91 5.71
CA LYS A 87 30.73 -13.78 6.26
C LYS A 87 30.11 -13.21 7.54
N PHE A 88 29.95 -11.89 7.53
CA PHE A 88 29.44 -11.15 8.67
C PHE A 88 28.03 -11.58 9.04
N ARG A 89 27.82 -11.78 10.31
CA ARG A 89 26.53 -12.19 10.87
C ARG A 89 26.18 -11.28 12.05
N ASP A 90 25.17 -10.49 11.88
CA ASP A 90 24.53 -9.72 12.93
C ASP A 90 23.13 -10.33 13.19
N LEU A 91 22.18 -9.54 13.62
CA LEU A 91 20.76 -9.96 13.76
C LEU A 91 20.20 -10.57 12.47
N LYS A 92 20.67 -10.09 11.33
CA LYS A 92 20.33 -10.61 10.00
C LYS A 92 21.59 -11.03 9.25
N LYS A 93 21.47 -12.11 8.50
CA LYS A 93 22.51 -12.55 7.58
C LYS A 93 22.63 -11.54 6.43
N TYR A 94 23.83 -11.19 6.03
CA TYR A 94 24.08 -10.43 4.81
C TYR A 94 23.66 -11.26 3.60
N ARG A 95 22.84 -10.69 2.73
CA ARG A 95 22.34 -11.34 1.50
C ARG A 95 22.64 -10.46 0.31
#